data_df7b16c4e1c47d48a946d47151b02fbe
#
_entry.id   df7b16c4e1c47d48a946d47151b02fbe
#
_cell.length_a   1.000
_cell.length_b   1.000
_cell.length_c   1.000
_cell.angle_alpha   90.00
_cell.angle_beta   90.00
_cell.angle_gamma   90.00
#
_symmetry.space_group_name_H-M   'P 1'
#
loop_
_entity.id
_entity.type
_entity.pdbx_description
1 polymer ?
#
loop_
_entity_poly.entity_id
_entity_poly.type
_entity_poly.pdbx_seq_one_letter_code
_entity_poly.pdbx_strand_id
1 'polypeptide(L)'
;MNQPTETSVSAPRACFIAAGLDVLGERWALLALREMSLGVHRFDQIARNTGASRDILTGRLRTLESRGVIERVQYSERPARYEYHLTTSGAEVAPILISLAAWSSTWMRDETPRASYKHSCGADLKPLVLCAECGEEFKPGSLMLGPLVSTAGADPASGQ
;
A
#
# COMPACT_ATOMS: atom_id res chain seq x y z
N MET A 1 -15.61 1.73 -51.81
CA MET A 1 -16.30 1.46 -50.55
C MET A 1 -15.23 1.02 -49.55
N ASN A 2 -14.76 1.97 -48.73
CA ASN A 2 -13.73 1.74 -47.73
C ASN A 2 -14.44 1.39 -46.41
N GLN A 3 -14.27 0.17 -45.93
CA GLN A 3 -14.74 -0.21 -44.59
C GLN A 3 -13.77 0.39 -43.57
N PRO A 4 -14.26 1.05 -42.48
CA PRO A 4 -13.41 1.45 -41.40
C PRO A 4 -12.95 0.21 -40.63
N THR A 5 -11.65 0.01 -40.54
CA THR A 5 -11.00 -0.95 -39.64
C THR A 5 -11.41 -0.63 -38.20
N GLU A 6 -12.28 -1.46 -37.61
CA GLU A 6 -12.56 -1.43 -36.20
C GLU A 6 -11.27 -1.72 -35.46
N THR A 7 -10.71 -0.70 -34.82
CA THR A 7 -9.62 -0.86 -33.86
C THR A 7 -10.20 -1.59 -32.66
N SER A 8 -10.03 -2.90 -32.58
CA SER A 8 -10.39 -3.66 -31.40
C SER A 8 -9.56 -3.15 -30.22
N VAL A 9 -10.18 -2.37 -29.36
CA VAL A 9 -9.58 -1.99 -28.08
C VAL A 9 -9.44 -3.30 -27.28
N SER A 10 -8.21 -3.81 -27.22
CA SER A 10 -7.88 -4.98 -26.40
C SER A 10 -8.29 -4.69 -24.95
N ALA A 11 -8.97 -5.62 -24.31
CA ALA A 11 -9.33 -5.50 -22.89
C ALA A 11 -8.09 -5.20 -22.05
N PRO A 12 -8.23 -4.37 -20.98
CA PRO A 12 -7.10 -4.05 -20.10
C PRO A 12 -6.46 -5.34 -19.57
N ARG A 13 -5.13 -5.36 -19.49
CA ARG A 13 -4.40 -6.51 -18.95
C ARG A 13 -4.73 -6.68 -17.46
N ALA A 14 -5.35 -7.80 -17.10
CA ALA A 14 -5.55 -8.16 -15.71
C ALA A 14 -4.19 -8.38 -15.03
N CYS A 15 -3.91 -7.69 -13.92
CA CYS A 15 -2.69 -7.87 -13.16
C CYS A 15 -2.90 -7.58 -11.67
N PHE A 16 -2.08 -8.18 -10.82
CA PHE A 16 -2.15 -7.98 -9.36
C PHE A 16 -1.81 -6.55 -8.93
N ILE A 17 -1.00 -5.83 -9.72
CA ILE A 17 -0.73 -4.41 -9.43
C ILE A 17 -2.02 -3.60 -9.55
N ALA A 18 -2.82 -3.81 -10.61
CA ALA A 18 -4.09 -3.12 -10.78
C ALA A 18 -5.03 -3.44 -9.61
N ALA A 19 -5.17 -4.72 -9.24
CA ALA A 19 -5.99 -5.14 -8.09
C ALA A 19 -5.50 -4.51 -6.76
N GLY A 20 -4.20 -4.41 -6.55
CA GLY A 20 -3.62 -3.72 -5.40
C GLY A 20 -3.93 -2.22 -5.40
N LEU A 21 -3.88 -1.57 -6.55
CA LEU A 21 -4.18 -0.16 -6.69
C LEU A 21 -5.67 0.17 -6.46
N ASP A 22 -6.58 -0.76 -6.71
CA ASP A 22 -8.00 -0.58 -6.36
C ASP A 22 -8.23 -0.39 -4.85
N VAL A 23 -7.29 -0.86 -4.03
CA VAL A 23 -7.33 -0.74 -2.56
C VAL A 23 -6.39 0.36 -2.07
N LEU A 24 -5.17 0.38 -2.58
CA LEU A 24 -4.06 1.20 -2.08
C LEU A 24 -3.80 2.45 -2.92
N GLY A 25 -4.33 2.52 -4.15
CA GLY A 25 -3.95 3.55 -5.13
C GLY A 25 -4.33 4.98 -4.77
N GLU A 26 -5.17 5.14 -3.76
CA GLU A 26 -5.57 6.45 -3.27
C GLU A 26 -4.56 7.02 -2.27
N ARG A 27 -4.10 8.24 -2.52
CA ARG A 27 -3.09 8.94 -1.70
C ARG A 27 -3.33 8.80 -0.20
N TRP A 28 -4.56 9.04 0.24
CA TRP A 28 -4.89 9.08 1.66
C TRP A 28 -4.97 7.68 2.30
N ALA A 29 -5.19 6.62 1.51
CA ALA A 29 -5.12 5.25 1.98
C ALA A 29 -3.68 4.88 2.40
N LEU A 30 -2.71 5.10 1.50
CA LEU A 30 -1.29 4.84 1.80
C LEU A 30 -0.77 5.70 2.96
N LEU A 31 -1.17 6.98 3.04
CA LEU A 31 -0.77 7.85 4.14
C LEU A 31 -1.38 7.41 5.49
N ALA A 32 -2.63 6.92 5.50
CA ALA A 32 -3.23 6.37 6.72
C ALA A 32 -2.52 5.09 7.18
N LEU A 33 -2.20 4.18 6.25
CA LEU A 33 -1.43 2.97 6.55
C LEU A 33 -0.03 3.29 7.08
N ARG A 34 0.63 4.33 6.55
CA ARG A 34 1.90 4.84 7.09
C ARG A 34 1.75 5.26 8.55
N GLU A 35 0.71 6.02 8.90
CA GLU A 35 0.49 6.45 10.28
C GLU A 35 0.29 5.25 11.22
N MET A 36 -0.51 4.28 10.81
CA MET A 36 -0.72 3.06 11.59
C MET A 36 0.56 2.24 11.76
N SER A 37 1.40 2.15 10.72
CA SER A 37 2.73 1.52 10.81
C SER A 37 3.68 2.24 11.77
N LEU A 38 3.45 3.51 12.05
CA LEU A 38 4.18 4.32 13.03
C LEU A 38 3.51 4.33 14.42
N GLY A 39 2.50 3.48 14.66
CA GLY A 39 1.81 3.37 15.95
C GLY A 39 0.74 4.44 16.18
N VAL A 40 0.30 5.15 15.15
CA VAL A 40 -0.78 6.15 15.25
C VAL A 40 -2.09 5.51 14.85
N HIS A 41 -2.98 5.28 15.82
CA HIS A 41 -4.21 4.50 15.62
C HIS A 41 -5.50 5.31 15.69
N ARG A 42 -5.47 6.55 16.23
CA ARG A 42 -6.67 7.36 16.42
C ARG A 42 -7.00 8.20 15.20
N PHE A 43 -8.28 8.19 14.83
CA PHE A 43 -8.79 8.94 13.67
C PHE A 43 -8.29 10.39 13.61
N ASP A 44 -8.43 11.13 14.70
CA ASP A 44 -8.08 12.56 14.71
C ASP A 44 -6.56 12.80 14.55
N GLN A 45 -5.72 11.89 15.03
CA GLN A 45 -4.28 11.96 14.84
C GLN A 45 -3.92 11.61 13.40
N ILE A 46 -4.50 10.54 12.84
CA ILE A 46 -4.31 10.17 11.43
C ILE A 46 -4.73 11.32 10.52
N ALA A 47 -5.92 11.93 10.74
CA ALA A 47 -6.40 13.06 9.96
C ALA A 47 -5.42 14.25 9.99
N ARG A 48 -4.93 14.63 11.18
CA ARG A 48 -3.96 15.72 11.34
C ARG A 48 -2.64 15.43 10.63
N ASN A 49 -2.09 14.24 10.83
CA ASN A 49 -0.76 13.88 10.33
C ASN A 49 -0.76 13.70 8.81
N THR A 50 -1.88 13.26 8.25
CA THR A 50 -2.02 13.08 6.80
C THR A 50 -2.46 14.36 6.09
N GLY A 51 -3.18 15.25 6.77
CA GLY A 51 -3.84 16.40 6.16
C GLY A 51 -5.11 16.05 5.38
N ALA A 52 -5.62 14.82 5.52
CA ALA A 52 -6.88 14.41 4.89
C ALA A 52 -8.08 15.09 5.56
N SER A 53 -9.08 15.51 4.77
CA SER A 53 -10.36 15.89 5.36
C SER A 53 -11.03 14.70 6.04
N ARG A 54 -11.90 14.97 7.02
CA ARG A 54 -12.59 13.91 7.76
C ARG A 54 -13.41 12.99 6.85
N ASP A 55 -14.07 13.55 5.86
CA ASP A 55 -14.92 12.78 4.93
C ASP A 55 -14.07 11.87 4.04
N ILE A 56 -12.99 12.41 3.48
CA ILE A 56 -12.04 11.61 2.67
C ILE A 56 -11.45 10.49 3.50
N LEU A 57 -10.93 10.80 4.69
CA LEU A 57 -10.32 9.78 5.55
C LEU A 57 -11.33 8.70 5.96
N THR A 58 -12.56 9.10 6.33
CA THR A 58 -13.62 8.16 6.68
C THR A 58 -13.90 7.20 5.52
N GLY A 59 -14.01 7.70 4.29
CA GLY A 59 -14.20 6.86 3.11
C GLY A 59 -13.06 5.88 2.89
N ARG A 60 -11.80 6.34 3.05
CA ARG A 60 -10.62 5.49 2.86
C ARG A 60 -10.49 4.41 3.93
N LEU A 61 -10.72 4.77 5.20
CA LEU A 61 -10.68 3.78 6.28
C LEU A 61 -11.77 2.72 6.12
N ARG A 62 -12.98 3.08 5.69
CA ARG A 62 -14.03 2.10 5.38
C ARG A 62 -13.64 1.15 4.25
N THR A 63 -13.03 1.66 3.19
CA THR A 63 -12.53 0.82 2.09
C THR A 63 -11.46 -0.13 2.59
N LEU A 64 -10.47 0.34 3.32
CA LEU A 64 -9.40 -0.50 3.88
C LEU A 64 -9.94 -1.56 4.85
N GLU A 65 -10.89 -1.19 5.72
CA GLU A 65 -11.57 -2.10 6.65
C GLU A 65 -12.37 -3.19 5.90
N SER A 66 -13.17 -2.79 4.89
CA SER A 66 -13.96 -3.73 4.08
C SER A 66 -13.12 -4.71 3.26
N ARG A 67 -11.86 -4.35 2.98
CA ARG A 67 -10.89 -5.19 2.27
C ARG A 67 -9.98 -5.98 3.23
N GLY A 68 -10.22 -5.89 4.54
CA GLY A 68 -9.44 -6.62 5.54
C GLY A 68 -7.99 -6.16 5.69
N VAL A 69 -7.66 -4.95 5.23
CA VAL A 69 -6.32 -4.37 5.37
C VAL A 69 -6.13 -3.76 6.76
N ILE A 70 -7.19 -3.22 7.32
CA ILE A 70 -7.23 -2.70 8.68
C ILE A 70 -8.43 -3.26 9.44
N GLU A 71 -8.36 -3.19 10.74
CA GLU A 71 -9.47 -3.48 11.64
C GLU A 71 -9.75 -2.28 12.55
N ARG A 72 -11.00 -2.15 12.97
CA ARG A 72 -11.46 -1.11 13.88
C ARG A 72 -11.74 -1.69 15.24
N VAL A 73 -10.99 -1.25 16.26
CA VAL A 73 -11.07 -1.73 17.63
C VAL A 73 -11.69 -0.65 18.52
N GLN A 74 -12.74 -1.00 19.24
CA GLN A 74 -13.37 -0.08 20.20
C GLN A 74 -12.54 -0.02 21.48
N TYR A 75 -12.15 1.19 21.89
CA TYR A 75 -11.39 1.42 23.13
C TYR A 75 -12.18 2.18 24.21
N SER A 76 -13.35 2.73 23.88
CA SER A 76 -14.25 3.40 24.81
C SER A 76 -15.70 3.14 24.43
N GLU A 77 -16.54 2.88 25.44
CA GLU A 77 -17.96 2.62 25.21
C GLU A 77 -18.82 3.89 25.28
N ARG A 78 -18.46 4.85 26.12
CA ARG A 78 -19.25 6.07 26.37
C ARG A 78 -18.37 7.31 26.42
N PRO A 79 -18.34 8.12 25.35
CA PRO A 79 -18.90 7.83 24.03
C PRO A 79 -18.11 6.72 23.31
N ALA A 80 -18.76 6.04 22.36
CA ALA A 80 -18.09 5.00 21.57
C ALA A 80 -16.91 5.60 20.77
N ARG A 81 -15.70 5.10 21.01
CA ARG A 81 -14.47 5.55 20.34
C ARG A 81 -13.70 4.35 19.83
N TYR A 82 -13.06 4.52 18.70
CA TYR A 82 -12.36 3.46 17.98
C TYR A 82 -10.94 3.84 17.64
N GLU A 83 -10.09 2.85 17.59
CA GLU A 83 -8.75 2.86 17.01
C GLU A 83 -8.72 2.00 15.75
N TYR A 84 -7.81 2.30 14.84
CA TYR A 84 -7.61 1.58 13.59
C TYR A 84 -6.24 0.90 13.63
N HIS A 85 -6.24 -0.41 13.45
CA HIS A 85 -5.03 -1.22 13.49
C HIS A 85 -4.83 -1.94 12.17
N LEU A 86 -3.56 -2.19 11.82
CA LEU A 86 -3.22 -3.00 10.67
C LEU A 86 -3.54 -4.46 10.97
N THR A 87 -4.17 -5.15 10.02
CA THR A 87 -4.20 -6.61 10.00
C THR A 87 -2.85 -7.15 9.51
N THR A 88 -2.69 -8.47 9.42
CA THR A 88 -1.50 -9.09 8.80
C THR A 88 -1.28 -8.54 7.38
N SER A 89 -2.33 -8.54 6.54
CA SER A 89 -2.23 -8.01 5.17
C SER A 89 -1.90 -6.51 5.14
N GLY A 90 -2.38 -5.75 6.10
CA GLY A 90 -2.06 -4.32 6.22
C GLY A 90 -0.61 -4.07 6.61
N ALA A 91 -0.06 -4.90 7.50
CA ALA A 91 1.35 -4.80 7.90
C ALA A 91 2.29 -5.11 6.72
N GLU A 92 1.91 -6.02 5.84
CA GLU A 92 2.66 -6.36 4.62
C GLU A 92 2.72 -5.23 3.58
N VAL A 93 1.94 -4.15 3.74
CA VAL A 93 2.07 -2.94 2.92
C VAL A 93 3.30 -2.10 3.29
N ALA A 94 3.87 -2.28 4.48
CA ALA A 94 5.01 -1.48 4.95
C ALA A 94 6.22 -1.51 3.98
N PRO A 95 6.66 -2.64 3.41
CA PRO A 95 7.72 -2.67 2.39
C PRO A 95 7.40 -1.83 1.15
N ILE A 96 6.13 -1.78 0.72
CA ILE A 96 5.70 -0.96 -0.42
C ILE A 96 5.85 0.52 -0.07
N LEU A 97 5.43 0.94 1.12
CA LEU A 97 5.56 2.32 1.60
C LEU A 97 7.03 2.75 1.66
N ILE A 98 7.90 1.90 2.17
CA ILE A 98 9.34 2.19 2.29
C ILE A 98 10.02 2.22 0.93
N SER A 99 9.65 1.33 0.00
CA SER A 99 10.16 1.36 -1.38
C SER A 99 9.72 2.65 -2.10
N LEU A 100 8.47 3.07 -1.91
CA LEU A 100 7.96 4.34 -2.45
C LEU A 100 8.71 5.54 -1.84
N ALA A 101 8.96 5.53 -0.53
CA ALA A 101 9.71 6.58 0.15
C ALA A 101 11.16 6.68 -0.37
N ALA A 102 11.84 5.55 -0.55
CA ALA A 102 13.20 5.49 -1.08
C ALA A 102 13.26 6.02 -2.52
N TRP A 103 12.33 5.58 -3.38
CA TRP A 103 12.23 6.10 -4.74
C TRP A 103 11.99 7.61 -4.75
N SER A 104 11.03 8.10 -3.95
CA SER A 104 10.72 9.53 -3.85
C SER A 104 11.90 10.35 -3.34
N SER A 105 12.67 9.85 -2.37
CA SER A 105 13.82 10.56 -1.82
C SER A 105 14.96 10.71 -2.85
N THR A 106 15.03 9.81 -3.81
CA THR A 106 16.03 9.85 -4.87
C THR A 106 15.63 10.77 -6.02
N TRP A 107 14.36 10.69 -6.45
CA TRP A 107 13.91 11.28 -7.70
C TRP A 107 13.03 12.50 -7.54
N MET A 108 12.34 12.67 -6.38
CA MET A 108 11.44 13.79 -6.10
C MET A 108 12.13 14.81 -5.17
N ARG A 109 13.25 15.37 -5.66
CA ARG A 109 14.04 16.33 -4.89
C ARG A 109 13.43 17.72 -5.01
N ASP A 110 13.05 18.27 -3.89
CA ASP A 110 12.72 19.68 -3.68
C ASP A 110 13.31 20.13 -2.33
N GLU A 111 13.15 21.39 -2.00
CA GLU A 111 13.68 21.98 -0.74
C GLU A 111 12.81 21.66 0.48
N THR A 112 11.69 20.95 0.32
CA THR A 112 10.76 20.64 1.42
C THR A 112 11.38 19.61 2.36
N PRO A 113 11.61 19.91 3.63
CA PRO A 113 12.08 18.94 4.61
C PRO A 113 11.09 17.77 4.73
N ARG A 114 11.62 16.53 4.72
CA ARG A 114 10.83 15.32 4.87
C ARG A 114 11.43 14.42 5.93
N ALA A 115 10.57 13.65 6.62
CA ALA A 115 11.01 12.65 7.57
C ALA A 115 11.81 11.55 6.85
N SER A 116 12.94 11.14 7.42
CA SER A 116 13.67 9.93 7.03
C SER A 116 13.20 8.75 7.87
N TYR A 117 13.37 7.54 7.33
CA TYR A 117 13.08 6.31 8.05
C TYR A 117 14.38 5.63 8.48
N LYS A 118 14.43 5.19 9.73
CA LYS A 118 15.54 4.44 10.30
C LYS A 118 15.19 2.97 10.45
N HIS A 119 16.15 2.12 10.16
CA HIS A 119 16.07 0.71 10.50
C HIS A 119 16.46 0.49 11.98
N SER A 120 16.07 -0.63 12.55
CA SER A 120 16.40 -0.99 13.93
C SER A 120 17.91 -1.06 14.23
N CYS A 121 18.76 -1.23 13.21
CA CYS A 121 20.21 -1.14 13.34
C CYS A 121 20.74 0.31 13.45
N GLY A 122 19.86 1.34 13.38
CA GLY A 122 20.21 2.75 13.46
C GLY A 122 20.55 3.43 12.14
N ALA A 123 20.78 2.68 11.07
CA ALA A 123 21.07 3.23 9.75
C ALA A 123 19.82 3.79 9.06
N ASP A 124 20.03 4.65 8.06
CA ASP A 124 18.94 5.06 7.16
C ASP A 124 18.41 3.84 6.41
N LEU A 125 17.09 3.70 6.40
CA LEU A 125 16.42 2.56 5.79
C LEU A 125 16.57 2.59 4.27
N LYS A 126 17.24 1.56 3.72
CA LYS A 126 17.43 1.37 2.28
C LYS A 126 16.79 0.03 1.89
N PRO A 127 15.59 0.03 1.30
CA PRO A 127 14.93 -1.20 0.91
C PRO A 127 15.64 -1.84 -0.28
N LEU A 128 15.69 -3.17 -0.27
CA LEU A 128 16.08 -4.01 -1.40
C LEU A 128 14.93 -4.97 -1.71
N VAL A 129 14.69 -5.23 -3.00
CA VAL A 129 13.72 -6.23 -3.44
C VAL A 129 14.51 -7.43 -3.95
N LEU A 130 14.32 -8.57 -3.31
CA LEU A 130 14.99 -9.82 -3.62
C LEU A 130 13.98 -10.85 -4.15
N CYS A 131 14.41 -11.70 -5.06
CA CYS A 131 13.64 -12.89 -5.43
C CYS A 131 13.76 -13.93 -4.34
N ALA A 132 12.64 -14.38 -3.78
CA ALA A 132 12.64 -15.40 -2.71
C ALA A 132 13.22 -16.75 -3.17
N GLU A 133 13.10 -17.08 -4.46
CA GLU A 133 13.58 -18.36 -4.99
C GLU A 133 15.10 -18.40 -5.20
N CYS A 134 15.69 -17.34 -5.76
CA CYS A 134 17.13 -17.32 -6.07
C CYS A 134 17.95 -16.40 -5.18
N GLY A 135 17.33 -15.56 -4.37
CA GLY A 135 18.00 -14.58 -3.49
C GLY A 135 18.62 -13.39 -4.23
N GLU A 136 18.50 -13.32 -5.54
CA GLU A 136 19.09 -12.21 -6.32
C GLU A 136 18.24 -10.95 -6.20
N GLU A 137 18.92 -9.81 -6.23
CA GLU A 137 18.28 -8.50 -6.24
C GLU A 137 17.54 -8.27 -7.57
N PHE A 138 16.29 -7.81 -7.46
CA PHE A 138 15.52 -7.36 -8.63
C PHE A 138 16.13 -6.11 -9.23
N LYS A 139 16.50 -6.18 -10.52
CA LYS A 139 17.07 -5.06 -11.27
C LYS A 139 16.08 -4.51 -12.30
N PRO A 140 16.09 -3.20 -12.57
CA PRO A 140 15.30 -2.65 -13.67
C PRO A 140 15.57 -3.41 -14.98
N GLY A 141 14.50 -3.77 -15.68
CA GLY A 141 14.59 -4.53 -16.94
C GLY A 141 14.60 -6.06 -16.78
N SER A 142 14.66 -6.61 -15.57
CA SER A 142 14.55 -8.05 -15.32
C SER A 142 13.10 -8.56 -15.16
N LEU A 143 12.11 -7.67 -15.19
CA LEU A 143 10.71 -8.04 -15.05
C LEU A 143 10.22 -8.77 -16.31
N MET A 144 9.75 -10.00 -16.14
CA MET A 144 9.11 -10.79 -17.18
C MET A 144 7.66 -11.06 -16.81
N LEU A 145 6.78 -11.07 -17.84
CA LEU A 145 5.39 -11.42 -17.64
C LEU A 145 5.23 -12.94 -17.65
N GLY A 146 4.76 -13.48 -16.55
CA GLY A 146 4.39 -14.89 -16.44
C GLY A 146 2.98 -15.20 -17.00
N PRO A 147 2.56 -16.46 -16.97
CA PRO A 147 1.21 -16.85 -17.32
C PRO A 147 0.18 -16.24 -16.36
N LEU A 148 -1.08 -16.16 -16.80
CA LEU A 148 -2.18 -15.79 -15.92
C LEU A 148 -2.36 -16.86 -14.84
N VAL A 149 -2.40 -16.44 -13.58
CA VAL A 149 -2.64 -17.32 -12.43
C VAL A 149 -3.91 -16.88 -11.69
N SER A 150 -4.62 -17.85 -11.12
CA SER A 150 -5.75 -17.60 -10.24
C SER A 150 -5.32 -17.85 -8.81
N THR A 151 -5.62 -16.90 -7.92
CA THR A 151 -5.40 -17.04 -6.47
C THR A 151 -6.65 -17.51 -5.73
N ALA A 152 -7.71 -17.91 -6.46
CA ALA A 152 -8.91 -18.48 -5.86
C ALA A 152 -8.54 -19.77 -5.13
N GLY A 153 -8.57 -19.74 -3.79
CA GLY A 153 -8.21 -20.88 -2.93
C GLY A 153 -6.77 -20.91 -2.41
N ALA A 154 -5.94 -19.91 -2.71
CA ALA A 154 -4.63 -19.80 -2.07
C ALA A 154 -4.81 -19.25 -0.64
N ASP A 155 -4.42 -20.05 0.35
CA ASP A 155 -4.35 -19.60 1.74
C ASP A 155 -3.09 -18.73 1.90
N PRO A 156 -3.22 -17.43 2.26
CA PRO A 156 -2.06 -16.55 2.44
C PRO A 156 -1.15 -16.96 3.60
N ALA A 157 -1.60 -17.88 4.46
CA ALA A 157 -0.83 -18.33 5.64
C ALA A 157 0.14 -19.50 5.34
N SER A 158 0.21 -20.04 4.12
CA SER A 158 1.02 -21.22 3.80
C SER A 158 2.44 -20.92 3.29
N GLY A 159 2.89 -19.67 3.36
CA GLY A 159 4.26 -19.26 3.03
C GLY A 159 5.06 -18.98 4.30
N GLN A 160 5.65 -20.02 4.92
CA GLN A 160 6.72 -19.91 5.92
C GLN A 160 8.06 -20.00 5.22
#